data_01d0903ccc108b1b369cb74f4920c0c5
#
_entry.id   01d0903ccc108b1b369cb74f4920c0c5
#
_cell.length_a   1.000
_cell.length_b   1.000
_cell.length_c   1.000
_cell.angle_alpha   90.00
_cell.angle_beta   90.00
_cell.angle_gamma   90.00
#
_symmetry.space_group_name_H-M   'P 1'
#
loop_
_entity.id
_entity.type
_entity.pdbx_description
1 polymer ?
#
loop_
_entity_poly.entity_id
_entity_poly.type
_entity_poly.pdbx_seq_one_letter_code
_entity_poly.pdbx_strand_id
1 'polypeptide(L)'
;NNPENWITYPKTAIPIWVNLISMEKLPEHKILENPSIEKASNNEINLSSHQFGLNFDYDQFPNDFIYSYSSEYSESPLLQMSVIRPDGIKLEIISTSLPYSNLKIIHEDRIFSTDAMIKKKLSLQSDLFDFEIKKLSSENIIFSKTTSNEPLKGNYIFSVNLYEIENSSEIIESNLIIGGKAFGIMGTDELRRDLAIGLLWGTPLALFIGLVVSIASVIMGLVYGVYAGFKGKKTDETLMRFNDVIYA
;
A
#
# COMPACT_ATOMS: atom_id res chain seq x y z
N ASN A 1 -5.45 -15.86 -2.79
CA ASN A 1 -5.69 -14.44 -3.11
C ASN A 1 -6.57 -13.80 -2.03
N ASN A 2 -6.02 -13.64 -0.82
CA ASN A 2 -6.71 -12.87 0.21
C ASN A 2 -6.37 -11.38 0.00
N PRO A 3 -7.36 -10.49 -0.25
CA PRO A 3 -7.15 -9.06 -0.39
C PRO A 3 -6.43 -8.42 0.80
N GLU A 4 -6.58 -8.98 1.99
CA GLU A 4 -5.91 -8.51 3.20
C GLU A 4 -4.38 -8.53 3.10
N ASN A 5 -3.80 -9.47 2.34
CA ASN A 5 -2.35 -9.58 2.17
C ASN A 5 -1.76 -8.43 1.32
N TRP A 6 -2.60 -7.70 0.58
CA TRP A 6 -2.17 -6.63 -0.30
C TRP A 6 -2.39 -5.22 0.28
N ILE A 7 -3.14 -5.11 1.38
CA ILE A 7 -3.46 -3.80 2.01
C ILE A 7 -2.19 -3.05 2.41
N THR A 8 -1.17 -3.78 2.84
CA THR A 8 0.10 -3.19 3.26
C THR A 8 0.97 -2.71 2.10
N TYR A 9 0.68 -3.09 0.86
CA TYR A 9 1.44 -2.66 -0.30
C TYR A 9 0.99 -1.28 -0.80
N PRO A 10 1.87 -0.52 -1.48
CA PRO A 10 1.52 0.78 -2.02
C PRO A 10 0.54 0.62 -3.19
N LYS A 11 -0.29 1.63 -3.40
CA LYS A 11 -1.21 1.70 -4.54
C LYS A 11 -0.51 2.31 -5.75
N THR A 12 -0.64 1.68 -6.93
CA THR A 12 -0.12 2.21 -8.20
C THR A 12 1.35 2.64 -8.15
N ALA A 13 2.18 1.86 -7.46
CA ALA A 13 3.61 2.13 -7.41
C ALA A 13 4.31 1.66 -8.69
N ILE A 14 5.29 2.42 -9.13
CA ILE A 14 6.18 2.03 -10.22
C ILE A 14 7.34 1.16 -9.71
N PRO A 15 8.08 0.47 -10.60
CA PRO A 15 9.23 -0.31 -10.19
C PRO A 15 10.31 0.51 -9.46
N ILE A 16 10.92 -0.06 -8.41
CA ILE A 16 11.92 0.63 -7.59
C ILE A 16 13.18 1.03 -8.38
N TRP A 17 13.55 0.25 -9.41
CA TRP A 17 14.73 0.53 -10.24
C TRP A 17 14.60 1.82 -11.06
N VAL A 18 13.38 2.37 -11.20
CA VAL A 18 13.17 3.68 -11.84
C VAL A 18 13.90 4.79 -11.09
N ASN A 19 14.04 4.68 -9.76
CA ASN A 19 14.83 5.63 -8.96
C ASN A 19 16.31 5.66 -9.33
N LEU A 20 16.84 4.64 -10.04
CA LEU A 20 18.22 4.62 -10.51
C LEU A 20 18.43 5.47 -11.78
N ILE A 21 17.35 5.71 -12.54
CA ILE A 21 17.39 6.40 -13.83
C ILE A 21 16.68 7.76 -13.77
N SER A 22 15.79 7.94 -12.81
CA SER A 22 15.03 9.18 -12.62
C SER A 22 15.92 10.29 -12.05
N MET A 23 15.71 11.52 -12.51
CA MET A 23 16.33 12.70 -11.90
C MET A 23 15.70 13.04 -10.55
N GLU A 24 14.43 12.65 -10.31
CA GLU A 24 13.71 12.84 -9.07
C GLU A 24 13.71 11.54 -8.27
N LYS A 25 14.00 11.64 -6.99
CA LYS A 25 13.97 10.50 -6.06
C LYS A 25 12.54 10.28 -5.55
N LEU A 26 11.91 9.25 -6.05
CA LEU A 26 10.54 8.88 -5.67
C LEU A 26 10.50 8.20 -4.30
N PRO A 27 9.46 8.45 -3.47
CA PRO A 27 9.30 7.77 -2.20
C PRO A 27 9.21 6.27 -2.39
N GLU A 28 10.07 5.55 -1.68
CA GLU A 28 10.01 4.11 -1.58
C GLU A 28 8.98 3.70 -0.54
N HIS A 29 8.34 2.58 -0.78
CA HIS A 29 7.45 1.98 0.18
C HIS A 29 8.21 1.50 1.41
N LYS A 30 7.76 1.88 2.61
CA LYS A 30 8.39 1.51 3.88
C LYS A 30 7.35 1.03 4.88
N ILE A 31 7.66 -0.08 5.54
CA ILE A 31 6.94 -0.56 6.72
C ILE A 31 7.86 -0.31 7.91
N LEU A 32 7.42 0.53 8.83
CA LEU A 32 8.12 0.83 10.06
C LEU A 32 7.55 -0.09 11.14
N GLU A 33 8.32 -1.11 11.44
CA GLU A 33 8.08 -2.07 12.52
C GLU A 33 8.98 -1.70 13.71
N ASN A 34 8.71 -2.27 14.88
CA ASN A 34 9.51 -2.08 16.11
C ASN A 34 9.61 -0.61 16.53
N PRO A 35 8.52 0.03 16.97
CA PRO A 35 8.54 1.37 17.52
C PRO A 35 9.36 1.43 18.81
N SER A 36 9.88 2.60 19.13
CA SER A 36 10.34 2.87 20.50
C SER A 36 9.13 2.95 21.41
N ILE A 37 9.09 2.11 22.45
CA ILE A 37 7.96 2.01 23.36
C ILE A 37 8.28 2.75 24.64
N GLU A 38 7.42 3.71 25.01
CA GLU A 38 7.47 4.40 26.29
C GLU A 38 6.17 4.14 27.04
N LYS A 39 6.29 3.71 28.29
CA LYS A 39 5.16 3.54 29.22
C LYS A 39 5.34 4.49 30.37
N ALA A 40 4.36 5.31 30.63
CA ALA A 40 4.32 6.19 31.78
C ALA A 40 2.99 5.99 32.52
N SER A 41 3.07 5.85 33.84
CA SER A 41 1.91 5.77 34.71
C SER A 41 2.04 6.82 35.78
N ASN A 42 1.08 7.73 35.84
CA ASN A 42 0.83 8.60 36.99
C ASN A 42 -0.42 8.10 37.69
N ASN A 43 -0.64 8.51 38.95
CA ASN A 43 -1.72 8.03 39.81
C ASN A 43 -3.14 8.08 39.17
N GLU A 44 -3.33 8.76 38.04
CA GLU A 44 -4.63 8.94 37.39
C GLU A 44 -4.65 8.57 35.91
N ILE A 45 -3.49 8.55 35.22
CA ILE A 45 -3.43 8.31 33.77
C ILE A 45 -2.31 7.35 33.45
N ASN A 46 -2.66 6.30 32.71
CA ASN A 46 -1.73 5.38 32.10
C ASN A 46 -1.52 5.76 30.61
N LEU A 47 -0.27 5.82 30.21
CA LEU A 47 0.16 6.14 28.85
C LEU A 47 0.95 4.99 28.26
N SER A 48 0.51 4.47 27.14
CA SER A 48 1.31 3.62 26.26
C SER A 48 1.62 4.40 25.00
N SER A 49 2.89 4.67 24.72
CA SER A 49 3.36 5.46 23.58
C SER A 49 4.25 4.63 22.68
N HIS A 50 3.92 4.58 21.38
CA HIS A 50 4.72 3.97 20.34
C HIS A 50 5.24 5.05 19.39
N GLN A 51 6.56 5.13 19.21
CA GLN A 51 7.21 6.15 18.37
C GLN A 51 7.93 5.50 17.19
N PHE A 52 7.69 6.03 15.99
CA PHE A 52 8.30 5.60 14.74
C PHE A 52 9.13 6.72 14.15
N GLY A 53 10.42 6.46 13.93
CA GLY A 53 11.31 7.38 13.22
C GLY A 53 11.30 7.12 11.72
N LEU A 54 11.09 8.14 10.91
CA LEU A 54 11.15 8.08 9.46
C LEU A 54 12.13 9.11 8.93
N ASN A 55 13.19 8.66 8.27
CA ASN A 55 14.02 9.55 7.45
C ASN A 55 13.40 9.64 6.05
N PHE A 56 12.87 10.83 5.71
CA PHE A 56 12.23 11.14 4.45
C PHE A 56 13.16 12.02 3.60
N ASP A 57 13.79 11.44 2.58
CA ASP A 57 14.70 12.13 1.65
C ASP A 57 14.27 11.86 0.21
N TYR A 58 13.08 12.36 -0.16
CA TYR A 58 12.48 12.17 -1.48
C TYR A 58 12.00 13.50 -2.06
N ASP A 59 11.90 13.56 -3.39
CA ASP A 59 11.50 14.76 -4.13
C ASP A 59 9.99 14.83 -4.40
N GLN A 60 9.26 13.76 -4.05
CA GLN A 60 7.81 13.67 -4.19
C GLN A 60 7.16 13.20 -2.89
N PHE A 61 5.84 13.46 -2.75
CA PHE A 61 5.05 13.00 -1.63
C PHE A 61 4.77 11.49 -1.69
N PRO A 62 4.63 10.80 -0.54
CA PRO A 62 4.13 9.42 -0.51
C PRO A 62 2.68 9.36 -1.02
N ASN A 63 2.23 8.18 -1.42
CA ASN A 63 0.86 7.99 -1.92
C ASN A 63 -0.18 7.98 -0.79
N ASP A 64 0.16 7.34 0.32
CA ASP A 64 -0.67 7.22 1.51
C ASP A 64 0.17 6.85 2.74
N PHE A 65 -0.47 6.80 3.89
CA PHE A 65 0.05 6.09 5.05
C PHE A 65 -1.05 5.27 5.71
N ILE A 66 -0.66 4.18 6.36
CA ILE A 66 -1.56 3.31 7.11
C ILE A 66 -0.91 3.06 8.46
N TYR A 67 -1.64 3.32 9.54
CA TYR A 67 -1.25 2.87 10.87
C TYR A 67 -2.12 1.68 11.25
N SER A 68 -1.48 0.52 11.42
CA SER A 68 -2.12 -0.73 11.85
C SER A 68 -1.70 -1.01 13.29
N TYR A 69 -2.66 -1.34 14.15
CA TYR A 69 -2.38 -1.62 15.54
C TYR A 69 -3.29 -2.70 16.12
N SER A 70 -2.78 -3.36 17.14
CA SER A 70 -3.53 -4.23 18.04
C SER A 70 -3.35 -3.68 19.46
N SER A 71 -4.44 -3.40 20.14
CA SER A 71 -4.44 -2.85 21.49
C SER A 71 -5.29 -3.69 22.42
N GLU A 72 -4.79 -3.88 23.64
CA GLU A 72 -5.51 -4.52 24.71
C GLU A 72 -5.97 -3.45 25.71
N TYR A 73 -7.28 -3.37 25.96
CA TYR A 73 -7.85 -2.36 26.84
C TYR A 73 -9.21 -2.80 27.42
N SER A 74 -9.65 -2.06 28.43
CA SER A 74 -11.02 -2.04 28.92
C SER A 74 -11.53 -0.60 28.87
N GLU A 75 -12.84 -0.41 28.97
CA GLU A 75 -13.51 0.89 28.83
C GLU A 75 -13.34 1.52 27.44
N SER A 76 -12.91 2.78 27.36
CA SER A 76 -12.81 3.54 26.11
C SER A 76 -11.60 4.46 26.15
N PRO A 77 -10.39 3.92 26.00
CA PRO A 77 -9.18 4.74 26.03
C PRO A 77 -9.12 5.70 24.85
N LEU A 78 -8.39 6.80 25.03
CA LEU A 78 -8.15 7.80 24.00
C LEU A 78 -6.89 7.44 23.19
N LEU A 79 -7.06 7.20 21.89
CA LEU A 79 -5.96 7.04 20.95
C LEU A 79 -5.65 8.39 20.29
N GLN A 80 -4.41 8.84 20.41
CA GLN A 80 -3.93 10.07 19.79
C GLN A 80 -2.70 9.80 18.93
N MET A 81 -2.73 10.16 17.66
CA MET A 81 -1.59 10.11 16.77
C MET A 81 -1.14 11.51 16.40
N SER A 82 0.16 11.76 16.48
CA SER A 82 0.80 13.03 16.11
C SER A 82 2.12 12.77 15.39
N VAL A 83 2.61 13.78 14.69
CA VAL A 83 3.92 13.73 14.03
C VAL A 83 4.72 14.98 14.35
N ILE A 84 5.99 14.81 14.72
CA ILE A 84 6.97 15.90 14.82
C ILE A 84 7.74 15.89 13.51
N ARG A 85 7.71 17.02 12.83
CA ARG A 85 8.32 17.23 11.51
C ARG A 85 9.77 17.70 11.64
N PRO A 86 10.55 17.67 10.55
CA PRO A 86 11.95 18.15 10.55
C PRO A 86 12.10 19.64 10.90
N ASP A 87 11.07 20.45 10.65
CA ASP A 87 10.99 21.89 11.02
C ASP A 87 10.63 22.14 12.49
N GLY A 88 10.45 21.07 13.28
CA GLY A 88 10.07 21.12 14.69
C GLY A 88 8.57 21.30 14.94
N ILE A 89 7.76 21.45 13.89
CA ILE A 89 6.30 21.59 14.04
C ILE A 89 5.71 20.21 14.39
N LYS A 90 4.85 20.22 15.42
CA LYS A 90 4.05 19.05 15.80
C LYS A 90 2.64 19.19 15.20
N LEU A 91 2.26 18.22 14.35
CA LEU A 91 0.91 18.11 13.81
C LEU A 91 0.15 17.00 14.52
N GLU A 92 -1.07 17.28 14.93
CA GLU A 92 -2.02 16.25 15.36
C GLU A 92 -2.69 15.62 14.14
N ILE A 93 -2.58 14.30 14.01
CA ILE A 93 -3.15 13.54 12.89
C ILE A 93 -4.57 13.12 13.23
N ILE A 94 -4.76 12.47 14.37
CA ILE A 94 -6.07 11.99 14.84
C ILE A 94 -6.09 11.95 16.37
N SER A 95 -7.28 12.14 16.91
CA SER A 95 -7.58 11.92 18.33
C SER A 95 -8.99 11.36 18.41
N THR A 96 -9.10 10.09 18.83
CA THR A 96 -10.37 9.34 18.87
C THR A 96 -10.41 8.42 20.07
N SER A 97 -11.60 8.25 20.66
CA SER A 97 -11.81 7.23 21.69
C SER A 97 -12.08 5.88 21.03
N LEU A 98 -11.47 4.84 21.56
CA LEU A 98 -11.73 3.47 21.11
C LEU A 98 -13.13 3.00 21.56
N PRO A 99 -13.71 1.99 20.91
CA PRO A 99 -15.00 1.46 21.26
C PRO A 99 -15.06 1.02 22.75
N TYR A 100 -16.17 1.35 23.42
CA TYR A 100 -16.34 0.99 24.83
C TYR A 100 -16.50 -0.53 25.03
N SER A 101 -15.80 -1.08 26.01
CA SER A 101 -15.94 -2.47 26.44
C SER A 101 -15.84 -2.61 27.95
N ASN A 102 -16.79 -3.33 28.56
CA ASN A 102 -16.75 -3.65 30.00
C ASN A 102 -15.70 -4.70 30.38
N LEU A 103 -15.18 -5.42 29.39
CA LEU A 103 -14.20 -6.48 29.59
C LEU A 103 -12.91 -6.10 28.88
N LYS A 104 -11.79 -6.62 29.38
CA LYS A 104 -10.52 -6.50 28.69
C LYS A 104 -10.58 -7.23 27.37
N ILE A 105 -10.41 -6.51 26.26
CA ILE A 105 -10.50 -7.02 24.89
C ILE A 105 -9.23 -6.67 24.12
N ILE A 106 -8.95 -7.48 23.11
CA ILE A 106 -7.96 -7.15 22.07
C ILE A 106 -8.75 -6.55 20.91
N HIS A 107 -8.38 -5.33 20.53
CA HIS A 107 -8.98 -4.59 19.42
C HIS A 107 -7.92 -4.34 18.35
N GLU A 108 -8.20 -4.80 17.15
CA GLU A 108 -7.35 -4.58 15.98
C GLU A 108 -8.04 -3.61 15.04
N ASP A 109 -7.32 -2.58 14.62
CA ASP A 109 -7.85 -1.59 13.68
C ASP A 109 -6.75 -0.99 12.82
N ARG A 110 -7.16 -0.29 11.76
CA ARG A 110 -6.27 0.39 10.81
C ARG A 110 -6.77 1.79 10.54
N ILE A 111 -5.88 2.75 10.69
CA ILE A 111 -6.12 4.16 10.41
C ILE A 111 -5.50 4.49 9.06
N PHE A 112 -6.32 4.92 8.10
CA PHE A 112 -5.88 5.26 6.75
C PHE A 112 -5.74 6.78 6.59
N SER A 113 -4.69 7.22 5.91
CA SER A 113 -4.48 8.65 5.59
C SER A 113 -5.65 9.31 4.85
N THR A 114 -6.47 8.50 4.18
CA THR A 114 -7.67 8.93 3.44
C THR A 114 -8.89 9.18 4.33
N ASP A 115 -8.81 8.86 5.62
CA ASP A 115 -9.92 9.06 6.55
C ASP A 115 -10.30 10.54 6.66
N ALA A 116 -11.60 10.81 6.55
CA ALA A 116 -12.13 12.17 6.59
C ALA A 116 -11.83 12.89 7.93
N MET A 117 -11.71 12.14 9.03
CA MET A 117 -11.38 12.69 10.35
C MET A 117 -9.94 13.22 10.37
N ILE A 118 -8.99 12.51 9.77
CA ILE A 118 -7.59 12.94 9.64
C ILE A 118 -7.51 14.21 8.81
N LYS A 119 -8.12 14.21 7.63
CA LYS A 119 -8.12 15.38 6.76
C LYS A 119 -8.74 16.60 7.44
N LYS A 120 -9.84 16.42 8.16
CA LYS A 120 -10.48 17.48 8.93
C LYS A 120 -9.55 18.01 10.04
N LYS A 121 -8.94 17.11 10.82
CA LYS A 121 -8.04 17.49 11.92
C LYS A 121 -6.81 18.25 11.43
N LEU A 122 -6.18 17.79 10.35
CA LEU A 122 -5.05 18.48 9.73
C LEU A 122 -5.45 19.83 9.15
N SER A 123 -6.64 19.94 8.52
CA SER A 123 -7.14 21.20 7.96
C SER A 123 -7.41 22.28 9.01
N LEU A 124 -7.71 21.90 10.25
CA LEU A 124 -7.88 22.83 11.37
C LEU A 124 -6.55 23.47 11.83
N GLN A 125 -5.42 22.93 11.42
CA GLN A 125 -4.08 23.41 11.74
C GLN A 125 -3.50 24.28 10.60
N SER A 126 -4.37 24.86 9.77
CA SER A 126 -3.99 25.69 8.61
C SER A 126 -3.12 26.90 8.99
N ASP A 127 -3.25 27.40 10.21
CA ASP A 127 -2.50 28.55 10.68
C ASP A 127 -0.99 28.31 10.82
N LEU A 128 -0.57 27.04 10.75
CA LEU A 128 0.83 26.62 10.75
C LEU A 128 1.47 26.68 9.35
N PHE A 129 0.69 27.00 8.32
CA PHE A 129 1.13 27.02 6.93
C PHE A 129 0.85 28.37 6.28
N ASP A 130 1.78 28.84 5.48
CA ASP A 130 1.69 30.12 4.76
C ASP A 130 0.88 30.01 3.45
N PHE A 131 0.30 28.83 3.16
CA PHE A 131 -0.46 28.56 1.94
C PHE A 131 -1.71 27.71 2.22
N GLU A 132 -2.63 27.63 1.24
CA GLU A 132 -3.91 26.94 1.40
C GLU A 132 -3.74 25.40 1.39
N ILE A 133 -3.87 24.76 2.56
CA ILE A 133 -3.75 23.31 2.71
C ILE A 133 -5.07 22.54 2.61
N LYS A 134 -6.22 23.21 2.66
CA LYS A 134 -7.56 22.56 2.75
C LYS A 134 -7.88 21.63 1.57
N LYS A 135 -7.29 21.89 0.39
CA LYS A 135 -7.49 21.08 -0.82
C LYS A 135 -6.50 19.94 -0.95
N LEU A 136 -5.46 19.93 -0.13
CA LEU A 136 -4.42 18.91 -0.18
C LEU A 136 -4.86 17.59 0.46
N SER A 137 -4.20 16.51 0.08
CA SER A 137 -4.31 15.23 0.76
C SER A 137 -3.61 15.27 2.11
N SER A 138 -3.92 14.33 3.00
CA SER A 138 -3.32 14.27 4.34
C SER A 138 -1.80 14.11 4.27
N GLU A 139 -1.31 13.30 3.33
CA GLU A 139 0.12 13.06 3.09
C GLU A 139 0.82 14.36 2.68
N ASN A 140 0.23 15.09 1.73
CA ASN A 140 0.81 16.34 1.28
C ASN A 140 0.89 17.36 2.43
N ILE A 141 -0.13 17.45 3.30
CA ILE A 141 -0.08 18.33 4.47
C ILE A 141 1.05 17.94 5.42
N ILE A 142 1.18 16.64 5.74
CA ILE A 142 2.18 16.16 6.69
C ILE A 142 3.61 16.39 6.14
N PHE A 143 3.82 16.10 4.86
CA PHE A 143 5.16 16.08 4.26
C PHE A 143 5.51 17.35 3.48
N SER A 144 4.65 18.38 3.38
CA SER A 144 4.99 19.65 2.70
C SER A 144 5.81 20.57 3.58
N LYS A 145 6.54 21.49 2.95
CA LYS A 145 7.10 22.66 3.63
C LYS A 145 5.98 23.55 4.17
N THR A 146 6.28 24.39 5.14
CA THR A 146 5.29 25.38 5.66
C THR A 146 4.99 26.49 4.67
N THR A 147 5.95 26.80 3.80
CA THR A 147 5.90 27.92 2.85
C THR A 147 5.39 27.54 1.47
N SER A 148 5.40 26.23 1.12
CA SER A 148 5.04 25.75 -0.22
C SER A 148 4.59 24.31 -0.21
N ASN A 149 3.82 23.90 -1.24
CA ASN A 149 3.46 22.50 -1.48
C ASN A 149 4.61 21.72 -2.14
N GLU A 150 5.78 21.74 -1.51
CA GLU A 150 6.95 20.95 -1.89
C GLU A 150 7.33 20.01 -0.74
N PRO A 151 7.91 18.83 -1.01
CA PRO A 151 8.31 17.90 0.04
C PRO A 151 9.34 18.51 1.00
N LEU A 152 9.09 18.35 2.29
CA LEU A 152 10.02 18.70 3.36
C LEU A 152 10.85 17.45 3.68
N LYS A 153 12.15 17.49 3.37
CA LYS A 153 13.08 16.42 3.65
C LYS A 153 13.57 16.47 5.09
N GLY A 154 13.82 15.31 5.68
CA GLY A 154 14.41 15.20 7.01
C GLY A 154 13.78 14.09 7.86
N ASN A 155 14.02 14.17 9.16
CA ASN A 155 13.58 13.18 10.12
C ASN A 155 12.19 13.53 10.69
N TYR A 156 11.26 12.61 10.53
CA TYR A 156 9.92 12.66 11.10
C TYR A 156 9.83 11.69 12.27
N ILE A 157 9.12 12.07 13.32
CA ILE A 157 8.83 11.20 14.46
C ILE A 157 7.31 11.12 14.58
N PHE A 158 6.75 9.97 14.24
CA PHE A 158 5.33 9.69 14.45
C PHE A 158 5.16 9.09 15.84
N SER A 159 4.27 9.66 16.64
CA SER A 159 3.97 9.20 18.00
C SER A 159 2.51 8.82 18.09
N VAL A 160 2.25 7.60 18.55
CA VAL A 160 0.90 7.12 18.83
C VAL A 160 0.80 6.83 20.31
N ASN A 161 -0.12 7.50 20.96
CA ASN A 161 -0.36 7.49 22.38
C ASN A 161 -1.74 6.91 22.67
N LEU A 162 -1.78 5.95 23.59
CA LEU A 162 -3.00 5.41 24.15
C LEU A 162 -3.10 5.85 25.61
N TYR A 163 -4.15 6.63 25.92
CA TYR A 163 -4.40 7.17 27.26
C TYR A 163 -5.59 6.47 27.88
N GLU A 164 -5.44 6.01 29.11
CA GLU A 164 -6.51 5.43 29.91
C GLU A 164 -6.48 5.92 31.34
N ILE A 165 -7.66 6.05 31.95
CA ILE A 165 -7.84 6.44 33.35
C ILE A 165 -8.10 5.18 34.15
N GLU A 166 -7.37 4.95 35.24
CA GLU A 166 -7.52 3.87 36.23
C GLU A 166 -7.16 2.45 35.75
N ASN A 167 -7.32 2.09 34.48
CA ASN A 167 -7.05 0.76 33.95
C ASN A 167 -5.74 0.72 33.15
N SER A 168 -5.23 -0.48 32.90
CA SER A 168 -4.03 -0.66 32.08
C SER A 168 -4.41 -0.95 30.64
N SER A 169 -4.29 0.03 29.74
CA SER A 169 -4.34 -0.17 28.30
C SER A 169 -2.93 -0.28 27.72
N GLU A 170 -2.78 -1.09 26.71
CA GLU A 170 -1.50 -1.29 26.03
C GLU A 170 -1.70 -1.48 24.53
N ILE A 171 -0.81 -0.87 23.74
CA ILE A 171 -0.64 -1.22 22.33
C ILE A 171 0.29 -2.43 22.28
N ILE A 172 -0.23 -3.58 21.84
CA ILE A 172 0.52 -4.85 21.79
C ILE A 172 1.43 -4.86 20.56
N GLU A 173 0.85 -4.55 19.41
CA GLU A 173 1.54 -4.49 18.13
C GLU A 173 1.12 -3.25 17.37
N SER A 174 2.06 -2.65 16.66
CA SER A 174 1.75 -1.55 15.78
C SER A 174 2.79 -1.41 14.68
N ASN A 175 2.32 -1.06 13.50
CA ASN A 175 3.12 -0.84 12.32
C ASN A 175 2.67 0.45 11.63
N LEU A 176 3.63 1.28 11.24
CA LEU A 176 3.38 2.45 10.42
C LEU A 176 3.88 2.19 9.01
N ILE A 177 2.97 2.19 8.06
CA ILE A 177 3.23 1.92 6.64
C ILE A 177 3.19 3.24 5.90
N ILE A 178 4.25 3.58 5.20
CA ILE A 178 4.31 4.74 4.30
C ILE A 178 4.25 4.21 2.87
N GLY A 179 3.12 4.42 2.22
CA GLY A 179 2.88 3.98 0.87
C GLY A 179 3.70 4.78 -0.14
N GLY A 180 4.76 4.17 -0.64
CA GLY A 180 5.64 4.81 -1.61
C GLY A 180 5.07 4.85 -3.03
N LYS A 181 5.72 5.63 -3.88
CA LYS A 181 5.49 5.65 -5.34
C LYS A 181 6.35 4.63 -6.08
N ALA A 182 7.41 4.12 -5.44
CA ALA A 182 8.28 3.09 -5.98
C ALA A 182 8.24 1.84 -5.10
N PHE A 183 8.02 0.66 -5.71
CA PHE A 183 7.93 -0.62 -5.01
C PHE A 183 8.22 -1.81 -5.91
N GLY A 184 8.99 -2.78 -5.39
CA GLY A 184 9.24 -4.07 -6.04
C GLY A 184 9.91 -3.97 -7.41
N ILE A 185 9.96 -5.10 -8.13
CA ILE A 185 10.61 -5.20 -9.45
C ILE A 185 9.70 -4.63 -10.55
N MET A 186 8.39 -4.83 -10.46
CA MET A 186 7.41 -4.44 -11.48
C MET A 186 6.36 -3.44 -11.00
N GLY A 187 6.45 -3.01 -9.73
CA GLY A 187 5.45 -2.12 -9.14
C GLY A 187 4.15 -2.83 -8.74
N THR A 188 3.11 -2.03 -8.49
CA THR A 188 1.79 -2.49 -8.06
C THR A 188 0.68 -1.87 -8.89
N ASP A 189 -0.47 -2.53 -8.92
CA ASP A 189 -1.69 -2.04 -9.58
C ASP A 189 -2.57 -1.18 -8.62
N GLU A 190 -3.75 -0.77 -9.11
CA GLU A 190 -4.73 -0.02 -8.32
C GLU A 190 -5.29 -0.80 -7.13
N LEU A 191 -5.23 -2.13 -7.17
CA LEU A 191 -5.66 -3.04 -6.11
C LEU A 191 -4.50 -3.41 -5.17
N ARG A 192 -3.36 -2.70 -5.25
CA ARG A 192 -2.13 -2.92 -4.47
C ARG A 192 -1.46 -4.27 -4.72
N ARG A 193 -1.83 -4.99 -5.80
CA ARG A 193 -1.24 -6.30 -6.10
C ARG A 193 0.14 -6.13 -6.72
N ASP A 194 1.12 -6.90 -6.25
CA ASP A 194 2.44 -6.96 -6.86
C ASP A 194 2.35 -7.59 -8.26
N LEU A 195 2.73 -6.82 -9.27
CA LEU A 195 2.66 -7.23 -10.68
C LEU A 195 3.68 -8.35 -11.00
N ALA A 196 4.83 -8.39 -10.32
CA ALA A 196 5.81 -9.46 -10.49
C ALA A 196 5.26 -10.80 -10.02
N ILE A 197 4.59 -10.82 -8.86
CA ILE A 197 3.95 -12.02 -8.33
C ILE A 197 2.84 -12.48 -9.27
N GLY A 198 2.00 -11.56 -9.75
CA GLY A 198 0.94 -11.86 -10.71
C GLY A 198 1.47 -12.49 -11.99
N LEU A 199 2.55 -11.95 -12.55
CA LEU A 199 3.20 -12.48 -13.75
C LEU A 199 3.77 -13.87 -13.51
N LEU A 200 4.49 -14.09 -12.39
CA LEU A 200 5.07 -15.38 -12.06
C LEU A 200 4.02 -16.49 -11.90
N TRP A 201 2.86 -16.18 -11.33
CA TRP A 201 1.77 -17.15 -11.20
C TRP A 201 1.03 -17.40 -12.52
N GLY A 202 0.91 -16.40 -13.40
CA GLY A 202 0.24 -16.53 -14.70
C GLY A 202 1.10 -17.23 -15.77
N THR A 203 2.42 -17.05 -15.70
CA THR A 203 3.35 -17.56 -16.72
C THR A 203 3.30 -19.08 -16.93
N PRO A 204 3.31 -19.95 -15.90
CA PRO A 204 3.26 -21.40 -16.08
C PRO A 204 1.99 -21.85 -16.81
N LEU A 205 0.84 -21.24 -16.48
CA LEU A 205 -0.43 -21.55 -17.13
C LEU A 205 -0.41 -21.13 -18.60
N ALA A 206 0.08 -19.95 -18.92
CA ALA A 206 0.17 -19.46 -20.30
C ALA A 206 1.12 -20.32 -21.14
N LEU A 207 2.28 -20.70 -20.59
CA LEU A 207 3.23 -21.62 -21.24
C LEU A 207 2.63 -23.00 -21.49
N PHE A 208 1.91 -23.54 -20.50
CA PHE A 208 1.25 -24.83 -20.64
C PHE A 208 0.21 -24.82 -21.75
N ILE A 209 -0.66 -23.80 -21.79
CA ILE A 209 -1.67 -23.66 -22.85
C ILE A 209 -0.99 -23.49 -24.20
N GLY A 210 0.03 -22.64 -24.31
CA GLY A 210 0.77 -22.42 -25.56
C GLY A 210 1.43 -23.73 -26.08
N LEU A 211 2.03 -24.49 -25.17
CA LEU A 211 2.65 -25.78 -25.52
C LEU A 211 1.62 -26.79 -26.02
N VAL A 212 0.50 -26.95 -25.30
CA VAL A 212 -0.59 -27.87 -25.70
C VAL A 212 -1.18 -27.51 -27.05
N VAL A 213 -1.48 -26.22 -27.26
CA VAL A 213 -2.02 -25.73 -28.54
C VAL A 213 -1.03 -25.93 -29.68
N SER A 214 0.25 -25.66 -29.45
CA SER A 214 1.30 -25.86 -30.45
C SER A 214 1.42 -27.33 -30.87
N ILE A 215 1.49 -28.26 -29.92
CA ILE A 215 1.56 -29.70 -30.19
C ILE A 215 0.30 -30.15 -30.94
N ALA A 216 -0.88 -29.75 -30.46
CA ALA A 216 -2.15 -30.09 -31.11
C ALA A 216 -2.23 -29.58 -32.56
N SER A 217 -1.77 -28.37 -32.83
CA SER A 217 -1.73 -27.77 -34.16
C SER A 217 -0.81 -28.55 -35.10
N VAL A 218 0.37 -28.94 -34.63
CA VAL A 218 1.32 -29.76 -35.45
C VAL A 218 0.73 -31.12 -35.77
N ILE A 219 0.14 -31.81 -34.78
CA ILE A 219 -0.48 -33.11 -34.99
C ILE A 219 -1.65 -33.01 -35.97
N MET A 220 -2.53 -32.03 -35.78
CA MET A 220 -3.66 -31.83 -36.70
C MET A 220 -3.21 -31.45 -38.12
N GLY A 221 -2.19 -30.61 -38.26
CA GLY A 221 -1.63 -30.26 -39.56
C GLY A 221 -1.03 -31.48 -40.27
N LEU A 222 -0.33 -32.34 -39.52
CA LEU A 222 0.25 -33.58 -40.08
C LEU A 222 -0.84 -34.56 -40.52
N VAL A 223 -1.84 -34.83 -39.67
CA VAL A 223 -2.96 -35.72 -39.98
C VAL A 223 -3.74 -35.17 -41.18
N TYR A 224 -4.00 -33.88 -41.21
CA TYR A 224 -4.66 -33.20 -42.31
C TYR A 224 -3.88 -33.29 -43.63
N GLY A 225 -2.56 -33.05 -43.60
CA GLY A 225 -1.68 -33.13 -44.78
C GLY A 225 -1.55 -34.54 -45.29
N VAL A 226 -1.37 -35.57 -44.43
CA VAL A 226 -1.29 -36.97 -44.81
C VAL A 226 -2.61 -37.45 -45.43
N TYR A 227 -3.75 -37.08 -44.81
CA TYR A 227 -5.07 -37.44 -45.34
C TYR A 227 -5.37 -36.80 -46.73
N ALA A 228 -5.03 -35.53 -46.91
CA ALA A 228 -5.14 -34.83 -48.20
C ALA A 228 -4.29 -35.50 -49.27
N GLY A 229 -3.03 -35.79 -48.99
CA GLY A 229 -2.11 -36.44 -49.92
C GLY A 229 -2.51 -37.89 -50.25
N PHE A 230 -3.06 -38.68 -49.34
CA PHE A 230 -3.47 -40.06 -49.56
C PHE A 230 -4.75 -40.17 -50.39
N LYS A 231 -5.76 -39.29 -50.19
CA LYS A 231 -7.06 -39.32 -50.93
C LYS A 231 -7.02 -38.68 -52.30
N GLY A 232 -6.04 -37.87 -52.59
CA GLY A 232 -5.76 -37.32 -53.90
C GLY A 232 -6.57 -36.08 -54.31
N LYS A 233 -6.43 -35.68 -55.58
CA LYS A 233 -6.70 -34.36 -56.16
C LYS A 233 -8.00 -33.64 -55.73
N LYS A 234 -9.14 -34.34 -55.67
CA LYS A 234 -10.43 -33.70 -55.30
C LYS A 234 -10.56 -33.36 -53.80
N THR A 235 -9.96 -34.20 -52.93
CA THR A 235 -10.00 -33.98 -51.47
C THR A 235 -9.04 -32.87 -51.09
N ASP A 236 -7.89 -32.81 -51.72
CA ASP A 236 -6.90 -31.76 -51.54
C ASP A 236 -7.43 -30.38 -51.92
N GLU A 237 -8.08 -30.28 -53.09
CA GLU A 237 -8.70 -29.04 -53.56
C GLU A 237 -9.82 -28.55 -52.62
N THR A 238 -10.65 -29.44 -52.10
CA THR A 238 -11.73 -29.08 -51.16
C THR A 238 -11.14 -28.62 -49.81
N LEU A 239 -10.12 -29.26 -49.34
CA LEU A 239 -9.47 -28.89 -48.06
C LEU A 239 -8.68 -27.59 -48.17
N MET A 240 -8.04 -27.32 -49.34
CA MET A 240 -7.43 -26.01 -49.62
C MET A 240 -8.45 -24.89 -49.59
N ARG A 241 -9.60 -25.04 -50.24
CA ARG A 241 -10.66 -24.02 -50.24
C ARG A 241 -11.23 -23.78 -48.83
N PHE A 242 -11.38 -24.83 -48.02
CA PHE A 242 -11.79 -24.70 -46.63
C PHE A 242 -10.78 -23.90 -45.80
N ASN A 243 -9.51 -24.15 -46.04
CA ASN A 243 -8.43 -23.41 -45.35
C ASN A 243 -8.44 -21.92 -45.78
N ASP A 244 -8.64 -21.63 -47.04
CA ASP A 244 -8.72 -20.26 -47.57
C ASP A 244 -9.87 -19.48 -46.93
N VAL A 245 -11.01 -20.13 -46.65
CA VAL A 245 -12.16 -19.51 -45.99
C VAL A 245 -11.86 -19.20 -44.50
N ILE A 246 -11.05 -20.01 -43.84
CA ILE A 246 -10.68 -19.78 -42.45
C ILE A 246 -9.67 -18.63 -42.30
N TYR A 247 -8.79 -18.45 -43.32
CA TYR A 247 -7.75 -17.42 -43.29
C TYR A 247 -8.16 -16.10 -43.98
N ALA A 248 -9.32 -16.04 -44.61
CA ALA A 248 -9.90 -14.82 -45.17
C ALA A 248 -10.71 -13.99 -44.16
#